data_0954dffdd47acbe5a096609dbfc1a40a
#
_entry.id   0954dffdd47acbe5a096609dbfc1a40a
#
_cell.length_a   1.000
_cell.length_b   1.000
_cell.length_c   1.000
_cell.angle_alpha   90.00
_cell.angle_beta   90.00
_cell.angle_gamma   90.00
#
_symmetry.space_group_name_H-M   'P 1'
#
loop_
_entity.id
_entity.type
_entity.pdbx_description
1 polymer ?
#
loop_
_entity_poly.entity_id
_entity_poly.type
_entity_poly.pdbx_seq_one_letter_code
_entity_poly.pdbx_strand_id
1 'polypeptide(L)'
;STGSVVPLFQRQLAHGGPLTVTHPEMKRYFMTVREAVELVLEATVLGTRAAASQGKIYVLDMGEPVKIVDLARQMISLAGLRPDIDIKIAFTGPRPGEKLYEEVLHDSEPPQTTEYDGILLAAPRVAEYAPLARAIDALVAAARAGSEAEILALIRHHVPEYQPTVSDQGRAAISRP
;
A
#
# COMPACT_ATOMS: atom_id res chain seq x y z
N SER A 1 8.56 7.97 7.69
CA SER A 1 8.69 8.22 6.24
C SER A 1 8.20 9.63 5.95
N THR A 2 8.87 10.34 5.03
CA THR A 2 8.52 11.73 4.64
C THR A 2 7.13 11.83 4.01
N GLY A 3 6.56 10.74 3.54
CA GLY A 3 5.21 10.65 2.99
C GLY A 3 4.13 10.21 3.99
N SER A 4 4.46 10.06 5.28
CA SER A 4 3.48 9.66 6.28
C SER A 4 2.45 10.76 6.54
N VAL A 5 1.19 10.35 6.79
CA VAL A 5 0.09 11.27 7.10
C VAL A 5 0.30 12.04 8.40
N VAL A 6 0.98 11.45 9.39
CA VAL A 6 1.23 12.09 10.70
C VAL A 6 2.03 13.39 10.56
N PRO A 7 3.19 13.43 9.87
CA PRO A 7 3.90 14.69 9.61
C PRO A 7 3.09 15.71 8.79
N LEU A 8 2.23 15.24 7.89
CA LEU A 8 1.32 16.13 7.16
C LEU A 8 0.35 16.82 8.12
N PHE A 9 -0.34 16.06 8.96
CA PHE A 9 -1.29 16.57 9.94
C PHE A 9 -0.62 17.51 10.96
N GLN A 10 0.60 17.17 11.42
CA GLN A 10 1.36 18.05 12.31
C GLN A 10 1.61 19.43 11.67
N ARG A 11 2.03 19.46 10.41
CA ARG A 11 2.23 20.73 9.68
C ARG A 11 0.91 21.49 9.51
N GLN A 12 -0.17 20.80 9.14
CA GLN A 12 -1.48 21.43 8.98
C GLN A 12 -2.02 22.00 10.31
N LEU A 13 -1.85 21.27 11.41
CA LEU A 13 -2.20 21.77 12.76
C LEU A 13 -1.41 23.02 13.12
N ALA A 14 -0.10 23.03 12.88
CA ALA A 14 0.75 24.18 13.17
C ALA A 14 0.35 25.45 12.38
N HIS A 15 -0.34 25.28 11.22
CA HIS A 15 -0.85 26.38 10.41
C HIS A 15 -2.34 26.69 10.68
N GLY A 16 -2.97 26.08 11.68
CA GLY A 16 -4.39 26.31 12.00
C GLY A 16 -5.38 25.50 11.16
N GLY A 17 -4.94 24.45 10.50
CA GLY A 17 -5.77 23.57 9.68
C GLY A 17 -6.08 24.13 8.28
N PRO A 18 -7.06 23.53 7.57
CA PRO A 18 -7.73 22.28 7.93
C PRO A 18 -6.82 21.05 7.81
N LEU A 19 -7.18 19.95 8.49
CA LEU A 19 -6.57 18.65 8.21
C LEU A 19 -7.24 18.04 6.98
N THR A 20 -6.43 17.60 6.02
CA THR A 20 -6.95 17.05 4.76
C THR A 20 -6.92 15.52 4.77
N VAL A 21 -8.08 14.91 4.54
CA VAL A 21 -8.27 13.46 4.43
C VAL A 21 -8.85 13.15 3.06
N THR A 22 -8.34 12.16 2.36
CA THR A 22 -8.79 11.86 1.00
C THR A 22 -10.19 11.25 0.96
N HIS A 23 -10.54 10.40 1.94
CA HIS A 23 -11.87 9.79 2.01
C HIS A 23 -12.23 9.42 3.45
N PRO A 24 -13.52 9.55 3.90
CA PRO A 24 -13.94 9.21 5.26
C PRO A 24 -13.63 7.77 5.67
N GLU A 25 -13.74 6.83 4.73
CA GLU A 25 -13.48 5.40 4.96
C GLU A 25 -12.03 4.98 4.68
N MET A 26 -11.14 5.92 4.39
CA MET A 26 -9.73 5.63 4.14
C MET A 26 -9.09 5.01 5.38
N LYS A 27 -8.53 3.82 5.21
CA LYS A 27 -7.77 3.12 6.27
C LYS A 27 -6.33 2.89 5.85
N ARG A 28 -5.42 2.92 6.81
CA ARG A 28 -4.01 2.58 6.61
C ARG A 28 -3.48 1.84 7.82
N TYR A 29 -2.50 1.00 7.57
CA TYR A 29 -1.74 0.35 8.62
C TYR A 29 -0.65 1.29 9.14
N PHE A 30 -0.37 1.19 10.43
CA PHE A 30 0.69 1.94 11.08
C PHE A 30 1.58 0.99 11.88
N MET A 31 2.86 1.20 11.78
CA MET A 31 3.87 0.50 12.55
C MET A 31 4.97 1.49 12.93
N THR A 32 5.48 1.39 14.13
CA THR A 32 6.62 2.21 14.54
C THR A 32 7.90 1.72 13.86
N VAL A 33 8.87 2.61 13.68
CA VAL A 33 10.18 2.23 13.11
C VAL A 33 10.87 1.16 13.95
N ARG A 34 10.75 1.27 15.29
CA ARG A 34 11.34 0.30 16.21
C ARG A 34 10.73 -1.08 16.03
N GLU A 35 9.42 -1.18 16.04
CA GLU A 35 8.67 -2.41 15.83
C GLU A 35 9.01 -3.04 14.47
N ALA A 36 9.01 -2.25 13.40
CA ALA A 36 9.39 -2.75 12.08
C ALA A 36 10.82 -3.30 12.04
N VAL A 37 11.78 -2.65 12.69
CA VAL A 37 13.17 -3.11 12.76
C VAL A 37 13.29 -4.41 13.57
N GLU A 38 12.63 -4.49 14.72
CA GLU A 38 12.61 -5.69 15.57
C GLU A 38 12.06 -6.89 14.79
N LEU A 39 10.89 -6.74 14.15
CA LEU A 39 10.28 -7.81 13.34
C LEU A 39 11.15 -8.22 12.13
N VAL A 40 11.81 -7.28 11.46
CA VAL A 40 12.74 -7.61 10.34
C VAL A 40 13.92 -8.42 10.83
N LEU A 41 14.49 -8.09 12.00
CA LEU A 41 15.59 -8.86 12.59
C LEU A 41 15.15 -10.28 12.97
N GLU A 42 13.98 -10.42 13.57
CA GLU A 42 13.38 -11.73 13.90
C GLU A 42 13.10 -12.54 12.64
N ALA A 43 12.49 -11.96 11.61
CA ALA A 43 12.25 -12.62 10.33
C ALA A 43 13.57 -13.09 9.67
N THR A 44 14.66 -12.32 9.82
CA THR A 44 15.98 -12.72 9.33
C THR A 44 16.49 -13.97 10.06
N VAL A 45 16.33 -14.04 11.38
CA VAL A 45 16.72 -15.20 12.17
C VAL A 45 15.90 -16.43 11.77
N LEU A 46 14.58 -16.28 11.60
CA LEU A 46 13.69 -17.35 11.12
C LEU A 46 14.14 -17.88 9.75
N GLY A 47 14.40 -16.98 8.81
CA GLY A 47 14.81 -17.33 7.45
C GLY A 47 16.14 -18.05 7.37
N THR A 48 17.07 -17.81 8.30
CA THR A 48 18.36 -18.48 8.34
C THR A 48 18.33 -19.86 9.01
N ARG A 49 17.37 -20.10 9.89
CA ARG A 49 17.27 -21.37 10.63
C ARG A 49 16.58 -22.48 9.86
N ALA A 50 15.68 -22.17 8.97
CA ALA A 50 14.84 -23.15 8.30
C ALA A 50 15.22 -23.34 6.84
N ALA A 51 15.88 -24.44 6.50
CA ALA A 51 16.12 -24.83 5.10
C ALA A 51 14.80 -24.95 4.28
N ALA A 52 13.68 -25.23 4.94
CA ALA A 52 12.34 -25.29 4.34
C ALA A 52 11.74 -23.91 4.02
N SER A 53 12.39 -22.81 4.39
CA SER A 53 11.90 -21.44 4.17
C SER A 53 12.42 -20.81 2.87
N GLN A 54 13.21 -21.53 2.08
CA GLN A 54 13.70 -21.03 0.80
C GLN A 54 12.54 -20.74 -0.16
N GLY A 55 12.52 -19.55 -0.73
CA GLY A 55 11.49 -19.09 -1.65
C GLY A 55 10.19 -18.61 -0.98
N LYS A 56 10.12 -18.57 0.35
CA LYS A 56 9.00 -18.00 1.10
C LYS A 56 9.25 -16.53 1.44
N ILE A 57 8.16 -15.81 1.72
CA ILE A 57 8.21 -14.40 2.08
C ILE A 57 7.69 -14.24 3.50
N TYR A 58 8.51 -13.64 4.36
CA TYR A 58 8.05 -13.21 5.68
C TYR A 58 7.30 -11.89 5.54
N VAL A 59 6.11 -11.86 6.10
CA VAL A 59 5.21 -10.70 6.07
C VAL A 59 5.00 -10.22 7.49
N LEU A 60 5.17 -8.93 7.72
CA LEU A 60 4.91 -8.36 9.04
C LEU A 60 3.41 -8.23 9.24
N ASP A 61 2.91 -8.74 10.37
CA ASP A 61 1.52 -8.54 10.77
C ASP A 61 1.33 -7.07 11.18
N MET A 62 0.60 -6.34 10.38
CA MET A 62 0.36 -4.92 10.60
C MET A 62 -0.77 -4.64 11.59
N GLY A 63 -1.40 -5.69 12.14
CA GLY A 63 -2.55 -5.57 13.02
C GLY A 63 -3.77 -4.96 12.34
N GLU A 64 -4.57 -4.22 13.10
CA GLU A 64 -5.79 -3.59 12.59
C GLU A 64 -5.53 -2.25 11.89
N PRO A 65 -6.12 -2.03 10.69
CA PRO A 65 -5.94 -0.77 9.98
C PRO A 65 -6.73 0.36 10.64
N VAL A 66 -6.11 1.52 10.77
CA VAL A 66 -6.67 2.71 11.40
C VAL A 66 -7.34 3.61 10.37
N LYS A 67 -8.56 4.10 10.65
CA LYS A 67 -9.21 5.13 9.84
C LYS A 67 -8.45 6.45 9.94
N ILE A 68 -8.08 7.02 8.80
CA ILE A 68 -7.30 8.26 8.74
C ILE A 68 -8.06 9.44 9.34
N VAL A 69 -9.39 9.48 9.21
CA VAL A 69 -10.23 10.50 9.82
C VAL A 69 -10.22 10.42 11.35
N ASP A 70 -10.15 9.23 11.93
CA ASP A 70 -10.09 9.06 13.38
C ASP A 70 -8.72 9.46 13.94
N LEU A 71 -7.65 9.13 13.20
CA LEU A 71 -6.31 9.64 13.49
C LEU A 71 -6.26 11.18 13.47
N ALA A 72 -6.90 11.81 12.47
CA ALA A 72 -6.99 13.27 12.38
C ALA A 72 -7.69 13.85 13.62
N ARG A 73 -8.84 13.28 14.02
CA ARG A 73 -9.57 13.71 15.23
C ARG A 73 -8.73 13.57 16.50
N GLN A 74 -8.05 12.43 16.65
CA GLN A 74 -7.18 12.20 17.79
C GLN A 74 -6.04 13.21 17.85
N MET A 75 -5.39 13.52 16.72
CA MET A 75 -4.30 14.48 16.67
C MET A 75 -4.77 15.91 17.02
N ILE A 76 -5.95 16.32 16.54
CA ILE A 76 -6.56 17.61 16.92
C ILE A 76 -6.81 17.66 18.45
N SER A 77 -7.39 16.58 19.00
CA SER A 77 -7.68 16.50 20.44
C SER A 77 -6.41 16.49 21.28
N LEU A 78 -5.35 15.80 20.86
CA LEU A 78 -4.05 15.79 21.53
C LEU A 78 -3.35 17.17 21.51
N ALA A 79 -3.65 18.00 20.51
CA ALA A 79 -3.22 19.41 20.46
C ALA A 79 -4.05 20.34 21.35
N GLY A 80 -5.01 19.81 22.15
CA GLY A 80 -5.89 20.60 23.01
C GLY A 80 -7.01 21.32 22.25
N LEU A 81 -7.28 20.97 21.01
CA LEU A 81 -8.26 21.60 20.13
C LEU A 81 -9.46 20.65 19.89
N ARG A 82 -10.58 21.22 19.50
CA ARG A 82 -11.82 20.45 19.23
C ARG A 82 -11.96 20.17 17.73
N PRO A 83 -12.05 18.87 17.34
CA PRO A 83 -12.32 18.50 15.95
C PRO A 83 -13.62 19.17 15.43
N ASP A 84 -13.60 19.61 14.19
CA ASP A 84 -14.70 20.26 13.46
C ASP A 84 -15.19 21.60 14.05
N ILE A 85 -14.70 22.01 15.22
CA ILE A 85 -15.00 23.30 15.86
C ILE A 85 -13.80 24.24 15.69
N ASP A 86 -12.69 23.91 16.32
CA ASP A 86 -11.47 24.74 16.30
C ASP A 86 -10.64 24.44 15.03
N ILE A 87 -10.58 23.17 14.61
CA ILE A 87 -9.89 22.72 13.40
C ILE A 87 -10.86 21.87 12.57
N LYS A 88 -11.07 22.25 11.32
CA LYS A 88 -11.87 21.48 10.36
C LYS A 88 -11.11 20.31 9.76
N ILE A 89 -11.83 19.22 9.45
CA ILE A 89 -11.36 18.12 8.64
C ILE A 89 -11.97 18.27 7.25
N ALA A 90 -11.14 18.40 6.22
CA ALA A 90 -11.58 18.58 4.85
C ALA A 90 -11.34 17.30 4.04
N PHE A 91 -12.37 16.84 3.33
CA PHE A 91 -12.27 15.69 2.43
C PHE A 91 -11.93 16.15 1.02
N THR A 92 -10.83 15.65 0.47
CA THR A 92 -10.29 16.10 -0.83
C THR A 92 -10.64 15.18 -2.00
N GLY A 93 -11.22 14.02 -1.73
CA GLY A 93 -11.41 12.96 -2.70
C GLY A 93 -10.16 12.07 -2.86
N PRO A 94 -10.33 10.78 -3.20
CA PRO A 94 -9.23 9.88 -3.46
C PRO A 94 -8.48 10.28 -4.75
N ARG A 95 -7.18 10.04 -4.78
CA ARG A 95 -6.37 10.22 -5.99
C ARG A 95 -6.63 9.06 -6.97
N PRO A 96 -6.40 9.25 -8.27
CA PRO A 96 -6.45 8.15 -9.21
C PRO A 96 -5.54 6.98 -8.77
N GLY A 97 -6.08 5.76 -8.72
CA GLY A 97 -5.35 4.58 -8.25
C GLY A 97 -5.16 4.46 -6.74
N GLU A 98 -5.68 5.40 -5.93
CA GLU A 98 -5.59 5.31 -4.47
C GLU A 98 -6.64 4.31 -3.93
N LYS A 99 -6.16 3.24 -3.28
CA LYS A 99 -7.04 2.27 -2.61
C LYS A 99 -7.57 2.82 -1.28
N LEU A 100 -8.85 2.56 -0.98
CA LEU A 100 -9.44 2.88 0.33
C LEU A 100 -8.84 2.00 1.44
N TYR A 101 -8.53 0.75 1.09
CA TYR A 101 -7.94 -0.25 1.97
C TYR A 101 -6.67 -0.79 1.34
N GLU A 102 -5.60 -0.90 2.10
CA GLU A 102 -4.38 -1.59 1.67
C GLU A 102 -4.55 -3.09 1.84
N GLU A 103 -4.21 -3.85 0.82
CA GLU A 103 -4.14 -5.30 0.85
C GLU A 103 -2.67 -5.70 1.00
N VAL A 104 -2.31 -6.27 2.15
CA VAL A 104 -0.93 -6.70 2.42
C VAL A 104 -0.61 -7.99 1.65
N LEU A 105 -1.62 -8.87 1.51
CA LEU A 105 -1.54 -10.13 0.79
C LEU A 105 -2.81 -10.30 -0.05
N HIS A 106 -2.69 -11.07 -1.13
CA HIS A 106 -3.85 -11.44 -1.94
C HIS A 106 -4.61 -12.61 -1.28
N ASP A 107 -5.95 -12.63 -1.40
CA ASP A 107 -6.82 -13.68 -0.82
C ASP A 107 -6.44 -15.10 -1.28
N SER A 108 -5.83 -15.24 -2.45
CA SER A 108 -5.35 -16.52 -2.97
C SER A 108 -4.06 -17.03 -2.31
N GLU A 109 -3.42 -16.23 -1.48
CA GLU A 109 -2.14 -16.52 -0.83
C GLU A 109 -2.27 -16.36 0.69
N PRO A 110 -3.10 -17.18 1.38
CA PRO A 110 -3.32 -17.03 2.81
C PRO A 110 -2.01 -17.25 3.57
N PRO A 111 -1.63 -16.30 4.44
CA PRO A 111 -0.42 -16.43 5.22
C PRO A 111 -0.58 -17.51 6.29
N GLN A 112 0.54 -18.14 6.63
CA GLN A 112 0.65 -19.05 7.76
C GLN A 112 1.27 -18.33 8.95
N THR A 113 0.80 -18.62 10.15
CA THR A 113 1.43 -18.15 11.39
C THR A 113 2.80 -18.77 11.56
N THR A 114 3.72 -18.02 12.16
CA THR A 114 5.04 -18.52 12.57
C THR A 114 5.09 -18.72 14.10
N GLU A 115 6.22 -19.17 14.63
CA GLU A 115 6.47 -19.23 16.07
C GLU A 115 6.65 -17.87 16.74
N TYR A 116 6.77 -16.80 15.96
CA TYR A 116 6.92 -15.42 16.43
C TYR A 116 5.65 -14.63 16.16
N ASP A 117 5.12 -14.02 17.20
CA ASP A 117 4.01 -13.07 17.07
C ASP A 117 4.40 -11.89 16.18
N GLY A 118 3.48 -11.46 15.33
CA GLY A 118 3.71 -10.34 14.41
C GLY A 118 4.46 -10.72 13.12
N ILE A 119 4.82 -12.00 12.90
CA ILE A 119 5.44 -12.49 11.68
C ILE A 119 4.60 -13.60 11.05
N LEU A 120 4.18 -13.37 9.83
CA LEU A 120 3.46 -14.32 9.00
C LEU A 120 4.38 -14.87 7.91
N LEU A 121 4.07 -16.05 7.39
CA LEU A 121 4.79 -16.69 6.30
C LEU A 121 3.86 -16.83 5.10
N ALA A 122 4.15 -16.15 4.01
CA ALA A 122 3.44 -16.28 2.74
C ALA A 122 4.19 -17.22 1.80
N ALA A 123 3.43 -18.05 1.08
CA ALA A 123 3.94 -18.86 -0.01
C ALA A 123 3.49 -18.19 -1.33
N PRO A 124 4.33 -17.34 -1.95
CA PRO A 124 3.95 -16.64 -3.16
C PRO A 124 3.76 -17.61 -4.33
N ARG A 125 2.92 -17.24 -5.27
CA ARG A 125 2.86 -17.92 -6.56
C ARG A 125 4.23 -17.81 -7.24
N VAL A 126 4.71 -18.93 -7.75
CA VAL A 126 5.96 -18.97 -8.51
C VAL A 126 5.67 -19.00 -9.99
N ALA A 127 6.46 -18.29 -10.77
CA ALA A 127 6.43 -18.33 -12.23
C ALA A 127 7.77 -18.89 -12.73
N GLU A 128 7.73 -19.57 -13.89
CA GLU A 128 8.95 -19.98 -14.56
C GLU A 128 9.75 -18.75 -15.01
N TYR A 129 11.06 -18.78 -14.77
CA TYR A 129 11.94 -17.63 -15.05
C TYR A 129 11.91 -17.19 -16.51
N ALA A 130 12.02 -18.13 -17.45
CA ALA A 130 12.14 -17.78 -18.87
C ALA A 130 10.87 -17.14 -19.49
N PRO A 131 9.65 -17.61 -19.20
CA PRO A 131 8.43 -16.90 -19.57
C PRO A 131 8.32 -15.51 -18.91
N LEU A 132 8.64 -15.40 -17.62
CA LEU A 132 8.57 -14.14 -16.90
C LEU A 132 9.57 -13.10 -17.44
N ALA A 133 10.80 -13.52 -17.73
CA ALA A 133 11.81 -12.64 -18.31
C ALA A 133 11.35 -12.06 -19.67
N ARG A 134 10.79 -12.92 -20.55
CA ARG A 134 10.22 -12.46 -21.83
C ARG A 134 9.06 -11.49 -21.65
N ALA A 135 8.22 -11.71 -20.67
CA ALA A 135 7.11 -10.81 -20.36
C ALA A 135 7.61 -9.43 -19.91
N ILE A 136 8.65 -9.39 -19.06
CA ILE A 136 9.28 -8.15 -18.63
C ILE A 136 9.91 -7.42 -19.81
N ASP A 137 10.64 -8.13 -20.69
CA ASP A 137 11.23 -7.53 -21.89
C ASP A 137 10.15 -6.93 -22.82
N ALA A 138 9.04 -7.62 -23.00
CA ALA A 138 7.90 -7.13 -23.79
C ALA A 138 7.29 -5.87 -23.17
N LEU A 139 7.09 -5.85 -21.85
CA LEU A 139 6.62 -4.66 -21.12
C LEU A 139 7.57 -3.46 -21.28
N VAL A 140 8.88 -3.69 -21.18
CA VAL A 140 9.90 -2.65 -21.39
C VAL A 140 9.85 -2.12 -22.82
N ALA A 141 9.70 -3.00 -23.82
CA ALA A 141 9.59 -2.61 -25.23
C ALA A 141 8.32 -1.77 -25.47
N ALA A 142 7.17 -2.22 -24.98
CA ALA A 142 5.90 -1.49 -25.08
C ALA A 142 5.96 -0.12 -24.40
N ALA A 143 6.60 -0.04 -23.22
CA ALA A 143 6.80 1.22 -22.49
C ALA A 143 7.69 2.20 -23.26
N ARG A 144 8.78 1.74 -23.89
CA ARG A 144 9.65 2.56 -24.75
C ARG A 144 8.95 3.03 -26.01
N ALA A 145 8.03 2.22 -26.54
CA ALA A 145 7.22 2.57 -27.71
C ALA A 145 6.04 3.51 -27.36
N GLY A 146 5.76 3.73 -26.05
CA GLY A 146 4.61 4.51 -25.60
C GLY A 146 3.25 3.84 -25.87
N SER A 147 3.24 2.51 -26.04
CA SER A 147 2.03 1.73 -26.35
C SER A 147 1.27 1.38 -25.06
N GLU A 148 0.45 2.32 -24.56
CA GLU A 148 -0.34 2.12 -23.33
C GLU A 148 -1.27 0.90 -23.41
N ALA A 149 -1.93 0.70 -24.55
CA ALA A 149 -2.84 -0.41 -24.74
C ALA A 149 -2.12 -1.77 -24.63
N GLU A 150 -0.92 -1.88 -25.18
CA GLU A 150 -0.11 -3.09 -25.10
C GLU A 150 0.42 -3.34 -23.69
N ILE A 151 0.87 -2.28 -22.99
CA ILE A 151 1.28 -2.35 -21.57
C ILE A 151 0.14 -2.89 -20.73
N LEU A 152 -1.07 -2.33 -20.84
CA LEU A 152 -2.23 -2.76 -20.08
C LEU A 152 -2.65 -4.21 -20.42
N ALA A 153 -2.54 -4.61 -21.67
CA ALA A 153 -2.83 -6.00 -22.08
C ALA A 153 -1.83 -6.99 -21.46
N LEU A 154 -0.53 -6.66 -21.48
CA LEU A 154 0.51 -7.48 -20.87
C LEU A 154 0.35 -7.58 -19.36
N ILE A 155 0.06 -6.45 -18.68
CA ILE A 155 -0.18 -6.43 -17.23
C ILE A 155 -1.37 -7.34 -16.89
N ARG A 156 -2.51 -7.21 -17.58
CA ARG A 156 -3.71 -8.05 -17.32
C ARG A 156 -3.44 -9.53 -17.55
N HIS A 157 -2.60 -9.87 -18.52
CA HIS A 157 -2.24 -11.26 -18.79
C HIS A 157 -1.41 -11.87 -17.67
N HIS A 158 -0.45 -11.11 -17.12
CA HIS A 158 0.49 -11.62 -16.12
C HIS A 158 0.05 -11.37 -14.67
N VAL A 159 -0.86 -10.43 -14.46
CA VAL A 159 -1.46 -10.08 -13.15
C VAL A 159 -2.98 -10.13 -13.30
N PRO A 160 -3.60 -11.32 -13.25
CA PRO A 160 -5.06 -11.48 -13.46
C PRO A 160 -5.92 -10.66 -12.49
N GLU A 161 -5.38 -10.36 -11.32
CA GLU A 161 -6.04 -9.56 -10.28
C GLU A 161 -6.04 -8.06 -10.58
N TYR A 162 -5.26 -7.61 -11.56
CA TYR A 162 -5.22 -6.21 -11.93
C TYR A 162 -6.55 -5.76 -12.52
N GLN A 163 -7.25 -4.92 -11.76
CA GLN A 163 -8.48 -4.24 -12.17
C GLN A 163 -8.24 -2.74 -12.24
N PRO A 164 -8.09 -2.16 -13.45
CA PRO A 164 -7.92 -0.72 -13.58
C PRO A 164 -9.18 0.00 -13.09
N THR A 165 -9.00 1.06 -12.32
CA THR A 165 -10.12 1.94 -11.93
C THR A 165 -10.69 2.66 -13.16
N VAL A 166 -11.98 3.00 -13.11
CA VAL A 166 -12.68 3.68 -14.23
C VAL A 166 -11.99 5.00 -14.65
N SER A 167 -11.23 5.63 -13.74
CA SER A 167 -10.42 6.82 -14.03
C SER A 167 -9.25 6.52 -14.99
N ASP A 168 -8.73 5.30 -15.01
CA ASP A 168 -7.64 4.92 -15.92
C ASP A 168 -8.16 4.67 -17.34
N GLN A 169 -9.44 4.30 -17.48
CA GLN A 169 -10.09 4.13 -18.78
C GLN A 169 -10.37 5.47 -19.47
N GLY A 170 -10.56 6.56 -18.72
CA GLY A 170 -10.83 7.89 -19.27
C GLY A 170 -9.57 8.61 -19.78
N ARG A 171 -8.38 8.29 -19.27
CA ARG A 171 -7.11 8.89 -19.73
C ARG A 171 -6.65 8.34 -21.08
N ALA A 172 -6.93 7.09 -21.39
CA ALA A 172 -6.63 6.50 -22.70
C ALA A 172 -7.41 7.17 -23.85
N ALA A 173 -8.51 7.87 -23.55
CA ALA A 173 -9.34 8.56 -24.54
C ALA A 173 -8.95 10.02 -24.80
N ILE A 174 -8.10 10.64 -23.96
CA ILE A 174 -7.79 12.08 -24.03
C ILE A 174 -6.41 12.35 -24.67
N SER A 175 -5.57 11.34 -24.87
CA SER A 175 -4.25 11.49 -25.50
C SER A 175 -4.32 11.23 -27.01
N ARG A 176 -5.02 12.08 -27.75
CA ARG A 176 -4.81 12.28 -29.19
C ARG A 176 -4.72 13.77 -29.46
N PRO A 177 -3.60 14.24 -30.06
CA PRO A 177 -3.52 15.59 -30.62
C PRO A 177 -4.42 15.72 -31.84
#